data_2e7f41c19009929ffa5eacba2e2b9223
#
_entry.id   2e7f41c19009929ffa5eacba2e2b9223
#
_cell.length_a   1.000
_cell.length_b   1.000
_cell.length_c   1.000
_cell.angle_alpha   90.00
_cell.angle_beta   90.00
_cell.angle_gamma   90.00
#
_symmetry.space_group_name_H-M   'P 1'
#
loop_
_entity.id
_entity.type
_entity.pdbx_description
1 polymer ?
#
loop_
_entity_poly.entity_id
_entity_poly.type
_entity_poly.pdbx_seq_one_letter_code
_entity_poly.pdbx_strand_id
1 'polypeptide(L)'
;MTARLTYNILKIQDFASHFEAKTLNSRIKITFRMKKLLLFLVAGFLLASCGEYNKVLKTSDYELKYEYAKKYYAEKKYSRASTLLEDVVPMFKGTDKAEESLYLLAQSYYGAKDYTTSGQYFTTYYTNYPKGEYTELARYYAGYGYYLDSPDPRLDQSGTIKAINEFQLFLEYFPKSEKAAEAQNLIFELQDKLTEKEYLSAKLYFDLGNYLANNYESCVITAQNAIRDYPYSKFKEDLNMLILKARYEEAIYSVEEKQEDRFRDVIDEYYSFINEYPQSKYAKEAQKIYEVASKKVND
;
A
#
# COMPACT_ATOMS: atom_id res chain seq x y z
N MET A 1 -66.27 -2.90 -54.86
CA MET A 1 -66.54 -2.75 -53.39
C MET A 1 -65.22 -2.93 -52.56
N THR A 2 -64.27 -3.66 -53.05
CA THR A 2 -62.95 -4.00 -52.38
C THR A 2 -62.01 -2.81 -52.27
N ALA A 3 -61.90 -1.92 -53.26
CA ALA A 3 -60.96 -0.79 -53.27
C ALA A 3 -61.25 0.29 -52.20
N ARG A 4 -62.49 0.44 -51.79
CA ARG A 4 -62.91 1.43 -50.79
C ARG A 4 -62.63 0.94 -49.35
N LEU A 5 -62.62 -0.37 -49.16
CA LEU A 5 -62.27 -1.00 -47.89
C LEU A 5 -60.76 -0.96 -47.61
N THR A 6 -59.94 -1.21 -48.65
CA THR A 6 -58.48 -1.13 -48.52
C THR A 6 -57.99 0.30 -48.23
N TYR A 7 -58.62 1.30 -48.86
CA TYR A 7 -58.32 2.70 -48.59
C TYR A 7 -58.65 3.15 -47.17
N ASN A 8 -59.76 2.66 -46.61
CA ASN A 8 -60.12 2.99 -45.22
C ASN A 8 -59.23 2.26 -44.21
N ILE A 9 -58.77 1.06 -44.49
CA ILE A 9 -57.81 0.33 -43.63
C ILE A 9 -56.45 1.02 -43.58
N LEU A 10 -55.93 1.46 -44.72
CA LEU A 10 -54.68 2.22 -44.78
C LEU A 10 -54.77 3.55 -44.02
N LYS A 11 -55.87 4.26 -44.11
CA LYS A 11 -56.10 5.52 -43.37
C LYS A 11 -56.18 5.30 -41.84
N ILE A 12 -56.73 4.18 -41.40
CA ILE A 12 -56.80 3.82 -39.98
C ILE A 12 -55.40 3.43 -39.48
N GLN A 13 -54.61 2.71 -40.27
CA GLN A 13 -53.23 2.37 -39.91
C GLN A 13 -52.33 3.60 -39.83
N ASP A 14 -52.44 4.55 -40.79
CA ASP A 14 -51.72 5.81 -40.74
C ASP A 14 -52.09 6.67 -39.52
N PHE A 15 -53.36 6.71 -39.17
CA PHE A 15 -53.83 7.44 -38.00
C PHE A 15 -53.33 6.79 -36.68
N ALA A 16 -53.34 5.45 -36.59
CA ALA A 16 -52.84 4.73 -35.44
C ALA A 16 -51.34 4.92 -35.25
N SER A 17 -50.55 4.81 -36.33
CA SER A 17 -49.11 5.04 -36.28
C SER A 17 -48.73 6.47 -35.87
N HIS A 18 -49.48 7.47 -36.37
CA HIS A 18 -49.28 8.89 -36.01
C HIS A 18 -49.68 9.16 -34.55
N PHE A 19 -50.70 8.50 -34.02
CA PHE A 19 -51.09 8.60 -32.62
C PHE A 19 -50.11 7.92 -31.67
N GLU A 20 -49.62 6.73 -32.01
CA GLU A 20 -48.56 6.06 -31.24
C GLU A 20 -47.22 6.87 -31.21
N ALA A 21 -46.82 7.41 -32.35
CA ALA A 21 -45.60 8.27 -32.42
C ALA A 21 -45.76 9.53 -31.56
N LYS A 22 -46.94 10.13 -31.52
CA LYS A 22 -47.21 11.33 -30.71
C LYS A 22 -47.28 11.04 -29.20
N THR A 23 -47.84 9.88 -28.81
CA THR A 23 -47.83 9.42 -27.41
C THR A 23 -46.43 9.00 -26.92
N LEU A 24 -45.65 8.33 -27.76
CA LEU A 24 -44.27 7.96 -27.46
C LEU A 24 -43.40 9.21 -27.28
N ASN A 25 -43.51 10.20 -28.17
CA ASN A 25 -42.79 11.45 -28.11
C ASN A 25 -43.17 12.29 -26.87
N SER A 26 -44.42 12.25 -26.43
CA SER A 26 -44.88 12.91 -25.21
C SER A 26 -44.30 12.22 -23.96
N ARG A 27 -44.29 10.87 -23.91
CA ARG A 27 -43.70 10.10 -22.82
C ARG A 27 -42.20 10.35 -22.72
N ILE A 28 -41.46 10.39 -23.83
CA ILE A 28 -40.04 10.70 -23.86
C ILE A 28 -39.76 12.12 -23.34
N LYS A 29 -40.56 13.11 -23.71
CA LYS A 29 -40.43 14.49 -23.21
C LYS A 29 -40.71 14.59 -21.71
N ILE A 30 -41.70 13.84 -21.20
CA ILE A 30 -42.02 13.82 -19.75
C ILE A 30 -40.89 13.17 -18.94
N THR A 31 -40.36 12.02 -19.40
CA THR A 31 -39.22 11.35 -18.75
C THR A 31 -37.95 12.22 -18.77
N PHE A 32 -37.70 12.96 -19.83
CA PHE A 32 -36.55 13.88 -19.95
C PHE A 32 -36.70 15.09 -19.03
N ARG A 33 -37.92 15.63 -18.87
CA ARG A 33 -38.23 16.71 -17.91
C ARG A 33 -38.12 16.24 -16.46
N MET A 34 -38.61 15.03 -16.14
CA MET A 34 -38.46 14.45 -14.80
C MET A 34 -37.01 14.19 -14.44
N LYS A 35 -36.18 13.67 -15.37
CA LYS A 35 -34.73 13.49 -15.15
C LYS A 35 -34.02 14.83 -14.91
N LYS A 36 -34.36 15.87 -15.67
CA LYS A 36 -33.81 17.22 -15.44
C LYS A 36 -34.26 17.80 -14.08
N LEU A 37 -35.50 17.62 -13.70
CA LEU A 37 -36.01 18.08 -12.40
C LEU A 37 -35.32 17.35 -11.24
N LEU A 38 -35.12 16.04 -11.37
CA LEU A 38 -34.39 15.22 -10.40
C LEU A 38 -32.92 15.68 -10.29
N LEU A 39 -32.31 15.98 -11.42
CA LEU A 39 -30.91 16.48 -11.47
C LEU A 39 -30.78 17.86 -10.81
N PHE A 40 -31.74 18.76 -11.02
CA PHE A 40 -31.80 20.07 -10.34
C PHE A 40 -32.07 19.95 -8.84
N LEU A 41 -32.92 19.01 -8.40
CA LEU A 41 -33.14 18.72 -6.99
C LEU A 41 -31.87 18.19 -6.32
N VAL A 42 -31.20 17.23 -6.94
CA VAL A 42 -29.93 16.69 -6.44
C VAL A 42 -28.83 17.78 -6.39
N ALA A 43 -28.74 18.61 -7.43
CA ALA A 43 -27.79 19.73 -7.46
C ALA A 43 -28.12 20.78 -6.36
N GLY A 44 -29.40 21.06 -6.11
CA GLY A 44 -29.86 21.95 -5.03
C GLY A 44 -29.49 21.43 -3.64
N PHE A 45 -29.61 20.13 -3.38
CA PHE A 45 -29.17 19.50 -2.13
C PHE A 45 -27.65 19.56 -1.94
N LEU A 46 -26.86 19.40 -3.01
CA LEU A 46 -25.41 19.51 -2.95
C LEU A 46 -24.94 20.93 -2.63
N LEU A 47 -25.62 21.94 -3.15
CA LEU A 47 -25.29 23.36 -2.89
C LEU A 47 -25.67 23.79 -1.47
N ALA A 48 -26.76 23.27 -0.89
CA ALA A 48 -27.17 23.57 0.49
C ALA A 48 -26.17 23.07 1.53
N SER A 49 -25.59 21.86 1.32
CA SER A 49 -24.58 21.29 2.22
C SER A 49 -23.25 22.08 2.25
N CYS A 50 -22.92 22.82 1.21
CA CYS A 50 -21.72 23.63 1.15
C CYS A 50 -21.83 24.93 1.96
N GLY A 51 -23.05 25.49 2.12
CA GLY A 51 -23.29 26.71 2.86
C GLY A 51 -23.13 26.57 4.37
N GLU A 52 -23.59 25.43 4.94
CA GLU A 52 -23.48 25.14 6.37
C GLU A 52 -22.01 24.94 6.80
N TYR A 53 -21.24 24.14 6.06
CA TYR A 53 -19.82 23.92 6.33
C TYR A 53 -19.03 25.22 6.35
N ASN A 54 -19.23 26.08 5.35
CA ASN A 54 -18.50 27.35 5.25
C ASN A 54 -18.85 28.33 6.40
N LYS A 55 -20.06 28.28 6.96
CA LYS A 55 -20.42 29.05 8.14
C LYS A 55 -19.67 28.55 9.37
N VAL A 56 -19.64 27.23 9.58
CA VAL A 56 -18.96 26.60 10.69
C VAL A 56 -17.42 26.83 10.59
N LEU A 57 -16.86 26.70 9.39
CA LEU A 57 -15.42 26.92 9.19
C LEU A 57 -14.98 28.34 9.60
N LYS A 58 -15.82 29.35 9.37
CA LYS A 58 -15.52 30.77 9.66
C LYS A 58 -15.87 31.23 11.09
N THR A 59 -16.58 30.40 11.88
CA THR A 59 -16.90 30.76 13.26
C THR A 59 -15.68 30.69 14.16
N SER A 60 -15.69 31.51 15.24
CA SER A 60 -14.73 31.39 16.34
C SER A 60 -15.24 30.52 17.49
N ASP A 61 -16.40 29.88 17.33
CA ASP A 61 -16.97 28.97 18.31
C ASP A 61 -16.35 27.56 18.09
N TYR A 62 -15.33 27.24 18.89
CA TYR A 62 -14.59 25.97 18.78
C TYR A 62 -15.39 24.77 19.30
N GLU A 63 -16.34 24.98 20.22
CA GLU A 63 -17.27 23.92 20.64
C GLU A 63 -18.18 23.52 19.48
N LEU A 64 -18.73 24.50 18.80
CA LEU A 64 -19.56 24.27 17.61
C LEU A 64 -18.74 23.60 16.50
N LYS A 65 -17.49 24.03 16.24
CA LYS A 65 -16.58 23.36 15.29
C LYS A 65 -16.37 21.90 15.65
N TYR A 66 -16.16 21.60 16.93
CA TYR A 66 -15.92 20.23 17.42
C TYR A 66 -17.14 19.33 17.21
N GLU A 67 -18.34 19.79 17.54
CA GLU A 67 -19.56 19.02 17.31
C GLU A 67 -19.80 18.74 15.81
N TYR A 68 -19.54 19.73 14.95
CA TYR A 68 -19.60 19.52 13.49
C TYR A 68 -18.50 18.59 12.98
N ALA A 69 -17.31 18.65 13.54
CA ALA A 69 -16.24 17.73 13.18
C ALA A 69 -16.62 16.27 13.50
N LYS A 70 -17.19 16.00 14.67
CA LYS A 70 -17.73 14.69 15.05
C LYS A 70 -18.85 14.24 14.08
N LYS A 71 -19.76 15.14 13.73
CA LYS A 71 -20.81 14.90 12.75
C LYS A 71 -20.23 14.52 11.39
N TYR A 72 -19.28 15.30 10.86
CA TYR A 72 -18.65 15.02 9.58
C TYR A 72 -17.81 13.74 9.59
N TYR A 73 -17.16 13.42 10.69
CA TYR A 73 -16.46 12.16 10.87
C TYR A 73 -17.44 10.96 10.80
N ALA A 74 -18.56 11.03 11.52
CA ALA A 74 -19.60 10.00 11.48
C ALA A 74 -20.23 9.83 10.08
N GLU A 75 -20.33 10.92 9.32
CA GLU A 75 -20.79 10.94 7.92
C GLU A 75 -19.68 10.53 6.93
N LYS A 76 -18.50 10.11 7.39
CA LYS A 76 -17.32 9.77 6.57
C LYS A 76 -16.82 10.90 5.68
N LYS A 77 -17.15 12.14 6.01
CA LYS A 77 -16.64 13.37 5.37
C LYS A 77 -15.32 13.78 6.02
N TYR A 78 -14.35 12.90 5.99
CA TYR A 78 -13.12 12.97 6.78
C TYR A 78 -12.31 14.23 6.54
N SER A 79 -12.17 14.70 5.30
CA SER A 79 -11.46 15.94 5.01
C SER A 79 -12.12 17.20 5.63
N ARG A 80 -13.46 17.21 5.78
CA ARG A 80 -14.15 18.30 6.47
C ARG A 80 -13.94 18.22 7.97
N ALA A 81 -13.94 17.00 8.51
CA ALA A 81 -13.69 16.75 9.92
C ALA A 81 -12.27 17.18 10.30
N SER A 82 -11.24 16.74 9.55
CA SER A 82 -9.85 17.10 9.82
C SER A 82 -9.62 18.61 9.78
N THR A 83 -10.15 19.31 8.75
CA THR A 83 -10.00 20.76 8.64
C THR A 83 -10.59 21.52 9.85
N LEU A 84 -11.74 21.08 10.39
CA LEU A 84 -12.30 21.71 11.59
C LEU A 84 -11.49 21.37 12.83
N LEU A 85 -10.99 20.13 12.94
CA LEU A 85 -10.20 19.66 14.09
C LEU A 85 -8.82 20.31 14.15
N GLU A 86 -8.22 20.70 13.03
CA GLU A 86 -6.98 21.48 13.01
C GLU A 86 -7.11 22.80 13.76
N ASP A 87 -8.28 23.45 13.66
CA ASP A 87 -8.58 24.66 14.43
C ASP A 87 -8.90 24.35 15.89
N VAL A 88 -9.56 23.24 16.17
CA VAL A 88 -10.07 22.87 17.51
C VAL A 88 -8.97 22.35 18.44
N VAL A 89 -8.10 21.45 17.95
CA VAL A 89 -7.11 20.77 18.77
C VAL A 89 -6.18 21.72 19.54
N PRO A 90 -5.63 22.79 18.92
CA PRO A 90 -4.81 23.75 19.67
C PRO A 90 -5.58 24.48 20.77
N MET A 91 -6.87 24.76 20.55
CA MET A 91 -7.72 25.52 21.47
C MET A 91 -8.20 24.67 22.66
N PHE A 92 -8.30 23.34 22.47
CA PHE A 92 -8.71 22.43 23.54
C PHE A 92 -7.54 21.94 24.40
N LYS A 93 -6.31 22.35 24.11
CA LYS A 93 -5.14 21.96 24.89
C LYS A 93 -5.32 22.30 26.38
N GLY A 94 -5.21 21.27 27.22
CA GLY A 94 -5.40 21.40 28.68
C GLY A 94 -6.86 21.28 29.17
N THR A 95 -7.80 21.02 28.24
CA THR A 95 -9.20 20.71 28.59
C THR A 95 -9.46 19.20 28.60
N ASP A 96 -10.61 18.78 29.07
CA ASP A 96 -11.11 17.40 29.04
C ASP A 96 -11.32 16.85 27.61
N LYS A 97 -11.48 17.73 26.63
CA LYS A 97 -11.68 17.36 25.20
C LYS A 97 -10.37 17.28 24.40
N ALA A 98 -9.24 17.66 25.00
CA ALA A 98 -7.96 17.71 24.29
C ALA A 98 -7.54 16.36 23.75
N GLU A 99 -7.69 15.30 24.52
CA GLU A 99 -7.30 13.94 24.14
C GLU A 99 -8.18 13.40 23.01
N GLU A 100 -9.51 13.44 23.18
CA GLU A 100 -10.46 12.94 22.18
C GLU A 100 -10.33 13.70 20.85
N SER A 101 -10.21 15.02 20.90
CA SER A 101 -10.10 15.84 19.68
C SER A 101 -8.84 15.53 18.87
N LEU A 102 -7.70 15.32 19.52
CA LEU A 102 -6.45 14.96 18.85
C LEU A 102 -6.53 13.56 18.23
N TYR A 103 -7.12 12.61 18.94
CA TYR A 103 -7.33 11.27 18.41
C TYR A 103 -8.27 11.29 17.20
N LEU A 104 -9.37 12.03 17.30
CA LEU A 104 -10.33 12.19 16.21
C LEU A 104 -9.72 12.89 14.98
N LEU A 105 -8.78 13.83 15.17
CA LEU A 105 -8.02 14.45 14.09
C LEU A 105 -7.17 13.41 13.36
N ALA A 106 -6.40 12.60 14.09
CA ALA A 106 -5.60 11.51 13.53
C ALA A 106 -6.47 10.52 12.73
N GLN A 107 -7.59 10.11 13.30
CA GLN A 107 -8.57 9.22 12.66
C GLN A 107 -9.20 9.85 11.41
N SER A 108 -9.43 11.16 11.41
CA SER A 108 -9.98 11.88 10.26
C SER A 108 -9.02 11.87 9.08
N TYR A 109 -7.73 12.08 9.33
CA TYR A 109 -6.69 11.95 8.29
C TYR A 109 -6.57 10.52 7.79
N TYR A 110 -6.65 9.53 8.70
CA TYR A 110 -6.66 8.12 8.32
C TYR A 110 -7.83 7.79 7.37
N GLY A 111 -9.04 8.23 7.73
CA GLY A 111 -10.23 8.05 6.91
C GLY A 111 -10.17 8.79 5.57
N ALA A 112 -9.48 9.93 5.52
CA ALA A 112 -9.21 10.68 4.29
C ALA A 112 -8.09 10.05 3.43
N LYS A 113 -7.44 8.97 3.91
CA LYS A 113 -6.30 8.27 3.29
C LYS A 113 -5.03 9.12 3.20
N ASP A 114 -4.92 10.16 3.99
CA ASP A 114 -3.65 10.86 4.24
C ASP A 114 -2.92 10.16 5.38
N TYR A 115 -2.33 9.02 5.04
CA TYR A 115 -1.75 8.10 6.01
C TYR A 115 -0.49 8.67 6.68
N THR A 116 0.31 9.42 5.95
CA THR A 116 1.51 10.07 6.49
C THR A 116 1.14 11.09 7.56
N THR A 117 0.20 11.99 7.29
CA THR A 117 -0.28 13.00 8.26
C THR A 117 -0.99 12.33 9.44
N SER A 118 -1.81 11.32 9.18
CA SER A 118 -2.46 10.50 10.21
C SER A 118 -1.44 9.90 11.18
N GLY A 119 -0.39 9.24 10.66
CA GLY A 119 0.68 8.65 11.45
C GLY A 119 1.39 9.65 12.35
N GLN A 120 1.63 10.88 11.87
CA GLN A 120 2.21 11.97 12.66
C GLN A 120 1.30 12.39 13.82
N TYR A 121 -0.01 12.53 13.58
CA TYR A 121 -0.97 12.88 14.63
C TYR A 121 -1.18 11.74 15.64
N PHE A 122 -1.16 10.47 15.22
CA PHE A 122 -1.17 9.35 16.16
C PHE A 122 0.10 9.32 17.01
N THR A 123 1.28 9.58 16.42
CA THR A 123 2.54 9.72 17.16
C THR A 123 2.46 10.87 18.16
N THR A 124 1.91 12.01 17.76
CA THR A 124 1.67 13.16 18.66
C THR A 124 0.72 12.78 19.79
N TYR A 125 -0.34 12.01 19.48
CA TYR A 125 -1.31 11.58 20.50
C TYR A 125 -0.65 10.72 21.59
N TYR A 126 -0.01 9.59 21.23
CA TYR A 126 0.55 8.71 22.26
C TYR A 126 1.77 9.30 22.99
N THR A 127 2.41 10.31 22.39
CA THR A 127 3.49 11.06 23.07
C THR A 127 2.91 12.00 24.14
N ASN A 128 1.82 12.70 23.84
CA ASN A 128 1.17 13.63 24.75
C ASN A 128 0.34 12.91 25.83
N TYR A 129 -0.24 11.78 25.48
CA TYR A 129 -1.14 10.97 26.32
C TYR A 129 -0.65 9.51 26.44
N PRO A 130 0.51 9.26 27.11
CA PRO A 130 1.09 7.90 27.17
C PRO A 130 0.24 6.89 27.96
N LYS A 131 -0.75 7.37 28.72
CA LYS A 131 -1.73 6.57 29.47
C LYS A 131 -3.17 6.87 29.05
N GLY A 132 -3.34 7.51 27.90
CA GLY A 132 -4.63 7.87 27.34
C GLY A 132 -5.45 6.65 26.93
N GLU A 133 -6.76 6.85 26.81
CA GLU A 133 -7.73 5.81 26.46
C GLU A 133 -7.40 5.14 25.12
N TYR A 134 -6.92 5.93 24.13
CA TYR A 134 -6.67 5.44 22.77
C TYR A 134 -5.18 5.19 22.49
N THR A 135 -4.30 5.18 23.50
CA THR A 135 -2.84 5.07 23.31
C THR A 135 -2.42 3.79 22.59
N GLU A 136 -3.02 2.66 22.95
CA GLU A 136 -2.76 1.39 22.27
C GLU A 136 -3.14 1.45 20.79
N LEU A 137 -4.35 1.92 20.48
CA LEU A 137 -4.82 2.06 19.11
C LEU A 137 -4.03 3.10 18.32
N ALA A 138 -3.66 4.21 18.96
CA ALA A 138 -2.86 5.26 18.33
C ALA A 138 -1.47 4.75 17.91
N ARG A 139 -0.79 3.96 18.77
CA ARG A 139 0.49 3.32 18.40
C ARG A 139 0.33 2.34 17.24
N TYR A 140 -0.71 1.50 17.29
CA TYR A 140 -0.99 0.59 16.19
C TYR A 140 -1.24 1.33 14.87
N TYR A 141 -2.13 2.34 14.88
CA TYR A 141 -2.49 3.08 13.67
C TYR A 141 -1.37 3.99 13.16
N ALA A 142 -0.44 4.43 14.00
CA ALA A 142 0.77 5.12 13.54
C ALA A 142 1.59 4.20 12.61
N GLY A 143 1.86 2.97 13.03
CA GLY A 143 2.53 1.97 12.21
C GLY A 143 1.71 1.58 10.97
N TYR A 144 0.41 1.38 11.14
CA TYR A 144 -0.48 0.95 10.06
C TYR A 144 -0.67 2.02 8.97
N GLY A 145 -0.64 3.30 9.35
CA GLY A 145 -0.64 4.39 8.38
C GLY A 145 0.61 4.36 7.48
N TYR A 146 1.79 4.26 8.07
CA TYR A 146 3.04 4.13 7.31
C TYR A 146 3.12 2.82 6.49
N TYR A 147 2.52 1.73 6.98
CA TYR A 147 2.38 0.49 6.21
C TYR A 147 1.56 0.70 4.94
N LEU A 148 0.39 1.34 5.03
CA LEU A 148 -0.48 1.61 3.89
C LEU A 148 0.14 2.57 2.86
N ASP A 149 1.02 3.45 3.31
CA ASP A 149 1.74 4.43 2.47
C ASP A 149 3.10 3.90 1.99
N SER A 150 3.48 2.68 2.38
CA SER A 150 4.75 2.06 2.00
C SER A 150 4.80 1.82 0.49
N PRO A 151 5.78 2.42 -0.23
CA PRO A 151 5.82 2.41 -1.69
C PRO A 151 6.32 1.09 -2.28
N ASP A 152 6.40 1.03 -3.63
CA ASP A 152 7.05 -0.07 -4.35
C ASP A 152 8.50 -0.26 -3.86
N PRO A 153 9.02 -1.51 -3.78
CA PRO A 153 10.37 -1.82 -3.29
C PRO A 153 11.50 -1.03 -3.97
N ARG A 154 11.33 -0.64 -5.22
CA ARG A 154 12.33 0.11 -6.00
C ARG A 154 12.47 1.57 -5.59
N LEU A 155 11.50 2.09 -4.85
CA LEU A 155 11.46 3.48 -4.40
C LEU A 155 12.16 3.66 -3.05
N ASP A 156 12.14 4.87 -2.52
CA ASP A 156 12.62 5.15 -1.16
C ASP A 156 11.79 4.42 -0.11
N GLN A 157 12.44 3.69 0.78
CA GLN A 157 11.81 2.84 1.78
C GLN A 157 11.80 3.45 3.19
N SER A 158 12.04 4.75 3.32
CA SER A 158 12.04 5.44 4.62
C SER A 158 10.70 5.30 5.36
N GLY A 159 9.57 5.32 4.63
CA GLY A 159 8.23 5.08 5.17
C GLY A 159 8.06 3.64 5.68
N THR A 160 8.58 2.66 4.93
CA THR A 160 8.57 1.24 5.30
C THR A 160 9.32 0.99 6.60
N ILE A 161 10.50 1.60 6.74
CA ILE A 161 11.31 1.51 7.97
C ILE A 161 10.59 2.15 9.15
N LYS A 162 9.93 3.30 8.95
CA LYS A 162 9.11 3.93 9.99
C LYS A 162 7.97 3.02 10.44
N ALA A 163 7.27 2.36 9.50
CA ALA A 163 6.19 1.43 9.82
C ALA A 163 6.70 0.27 10.70
N ILE A 164 7.85 -0.33 10.34
CA ILE A 164 8.47 -1.41 11.12
C ILE A 164 8.78 -0.93 12.55
N ASN A 165 9.40 0.24 12.69
CA ASN A 165 9.76 0.79 13.99
C ASN A 165 8.53 1.06 14.87
N GLU A 166 7.46 1.63 14.30
CA GLU A 166 6.22 1.88 15.04
C GLU A 166 5.56 0.57 15.50
N PHE A 167 5.52 -0.46 14.65
CA PHE A 167 4.99 -1.76 15.05
C PHE A 167 5.87 -2.46 16.09
N GLN A 168 7.20 -2.35 16.01
CA GLN A 168 8.10 -2.88 17.03
C GLN A 168 7.86 -2.21 18.38
N LEU A 169 7.75 -0.88 18.43
CA LEU A 169 7.38 -0.14 19.63
C LEU A 169 5.98 -0.51 20.13
N PHE A 170 5.01 -0.72 19.22
CA PHE A 170 3.69 -1.19 19.61
C PHE A 170 3.76 -2.55 20.32
N LEU A 171 4.51 -3.51 19.78
CA LEU A 171 4.68 -4.83 20.38
C LEU A 171 5.43 -4.79 21.72
N GLU A 172 6.38 -3.87 21.89
CA GLU A 172 7.10 -3.67 23.15
C GLU A 172 6.17 -3.16 24.25
N TYR A 173 5.32 -2.15 23.95
CA TYR A 173 4.42 -1.55 24.92
C TYR A 173 3.15 -2.37 25.17
N PHE A 174 2.66 -3.07 24.15
CA PHE A 174 1.39 -3.81 24.18
C PHE A 174 1.52 -5.25 23.69
N PRO A 175 2.41 -6.08 24.31
CA PRO A 175 2.67 -7.45 23.84
C PRO A 175 1.47 -8.40 23.96
N LYS A 176 0.45 -8.01 24.74
CA LYS A 176 -0.79 -8.79 24.94
C LYS A 176 -1.99 -8.22 24.18
N SER A 177 -1.77 -7.22 23.32
CA SER A 177 -2.82 -6.66 22.48
C SER A 177 -3.41 -7.71 21.54
N GLU A 178 -4.71 -7.63 21.28
CA GLU A 178 -5.36 -8.43 20.24
C GLU A 178 -4.77 -8.18 18.84
N LYS A 179 -4.13 -7.03 18.66
CA LYS A 179 -3.46 -6.66 17.41
C LYS A 179 -1.98 -7.06 17.34
N ALA A 180 -1.44 -7.69 18.38
CA ALA A 180 -0.02 -8.04 18.43
C ALA A 180 0.38 -9.01 17.31
N ALA A 181 -0.41 -10.07 17.08
CA ALA A 181 -0.15 -11.03 16.01
C ALA A 181 -0.23 -10.39 14.61
N GLU A 182 -1.20 -9.50 14.40
CA GLU A 182 -1.34 -8.75 13.14
C GLU A 182 -0.13 -7.84 12.92
N ALA A 183 0.26 -7.06 13.92
CA ALA A 183 1.43 -6.18 13.86
C ALA A 183 2.72 -6.95 13.54
N GLN A 184 2.92 -8.12 14.16
CA GLN A 184 4.08 -8.98 13.88
C GLN A 184 4.10 -9.45 12.42
N ASN A 185 2.95 -9.86 11.87
CA ASN A 185 2.85 -10.28 10.48
C ASN A 185 3.14 -9.12 9.50
N LEU A 186 2.66 -7.92 9.83
CA LEU A 186 2.94 -6.73 9.03
C LEU A 186 4.44 -6.36 9.04
N ILE A 187 5.13 -6.56 10.18
CA ILE A 187 6.60 -6.40 10.22
C ILE A 187 7.28 -7.37 9.25
N PHE A 188 6.89 -8.65 9.22
CA PHE A 188 7.47 -9.62 8.29
C PHE A 188 7.20 -9.25 6.84
N GLU A 189 5.99 -8.80 6.51
CA GLU A 189 5.65 -8.34 5.16
C GLU A 189 6.49 -7.14 4.72
N LEU A 190 6.70 -6.17 5.61
CA LEU A 190 7.55 -5.00 5.36
C LEU A 190 9.03 -5.36 5.24
N GLN A 191 9.52 -6.31 6.05
CA GLN A 191 10.87 -6.85 5.95
C GLN A 191 11.08 -7.58 4.63
N ASP A 192 10.09 -8.35 4.16
CA ASP A 192 10.12 -8.95 2.82
C ASP A 192 10.24 -7.90 1.72
N LYS A 193 9.52 -6.77 1.85
CA LYS A 193 9.63 -5.66 0.89
C LYS A 193 11.03 -5.03 0.87
N LEU A 194 11.66 -4.85 2.03
CA LEU A 194 13.04 -4.38 2.12
C LEU A 194 14.02 -5.39 1.51
N THR A 195 13.82 -6.67 1.80
CA THR A 195 14.64 -7.74 1.21
C THR A 195 14.46 -7.82 -0.31
N GLU A 196 13.25 -7.60 -0.83
CA GLU A 196 13.00 -7.54 -2.27
C GLU A 196 13.81 -6.41 -2.93
N LYS A 197 13.91 -5.25 -2.29
CA LYS A 197 14.76 -4.14 -2.77
C LYS A 197 16.21 -4.58 -2.88
N GLU A 198 16.74 -5.22 -1.84
CA GLU A 198 18.12 -5.70 -1.84
C GLU A 198 18.35 -6.83 -2.84
N TYR A 199 17.36 -7.74 -3.02
CA TYR A 199 17.39 -8.76 -4.07
C TYR A 199 17.47 -8.13 -5.47
N LEU A 200 16.68 -7.10 -5.74
CA LEU A 200 16.70 -6.39 -7.03
C LEU A 200 18.04 -5.68 -7.25
N SER A 201 18.65 -5.13 -6.18
CA SER A 201 19.97 -4.51 -6.23
C SER A 201 21.07 -5.55 -6.49
N ALA A 202 21.06 -6.67 -5.77
CA ALA A 202 21.99 -7.78 -5.98
C ALA A 202 21.85 -8.36 -7.40
N LYS A 203 20.62 -8.53 -7.88
CA LYS A 203 20.34 -8.99 -9.24
C LYS A 203 20.87 -8.02 -10.29
N LEU A 204 20.77 -6.72 -10.08
CA LEU A 204 21.35 -5.72 -10.97
C LEU A 204 22.87 -5.86 -11.06
N TYR A 205 23.56 -6.03 -9.90
CA TYR A 205 25.01 -6.29 -9.90
C TYR A 205 25.36 -7.60 -10.64
N PHE A 206 24.58 -8.66 -10.46
CA PHE A 206 24.73 -9.90 -11.20
C PHE A 206 24.61 -9.68 -12.71
N ASP A 207 23.59 -8.96 -13.16
CA ASP A 207 23.30 -8.71 -14.57
C ASP A 207 24.39 -7.78 -15.21
N LEU A 208 25.03 -6.91 -14.42
CA LEU A 208 26.17 -6.09 -14.86
C LEU A 208 27.46 -6.92 -15.02
N GLY A 209 27.64 -8.00 -14.27
CA GLY A 209 28.79 -8.89 -14.39
C GLY A 209 30.14 -8.19 -14.26
N ASN A 210 31.00 -8.31 -15.27
CA ASN A 210 32.31 -7.66 -15.31
C ASN A 210 32.30 -6.27 -15.98
N TYR A 211 31.16 -5.64 -16.17
CA TYR A 211 31.10 -4.30 -16.76
C TYR A 211 31.70 -3.27 -15.81
N LEU A 212 32.79 -2.65 -16.21
CA LEU A 212 33.61 -1.65 -15.48
C LEU A 212 34.29 -2.14 -14.17
N ALA A 213 33.79 -3.21 -13.54
CA ALA A 213 34.33 -3.75 -12.29
C ALA A 213 33.83 -5.19 -12.06
N ASN A 214 34.31 -5.85 -10.99
CA ASN A 214 33.78 -7.14 -10.55
C ASN A 214 32.46 -6.94 -9.80
N ASN A 215 31.35 -6.87 -10.53
CA ASN A 215 30.01 -6.72 -9.94
C ASN A 215 29.45 -8.02 -9.37
N TYR A 216 30.03 -9.19 -9.72
CA TYR A 216 29.67 -10.46 -9.09
C TYR A 216 29.97 -10.47 -7.60
N GLU A 217 31.12 -9.94 -7.19
CA GLU A 217 31.48 -9.76 -5.78
C GLU A 217 30.49 -8.78 -5.08
N SER A 218 30.14 -7.66 -5.75
CA SER A 218 29.13 -6.72 -5.23
C SER A 218 27.77 -7.39 -5.07
N CYS A 219 27.36 -8.26 -5.99
CA CYS A 219 26.16 -9.07 -5.89
C CYS A 219 26.18 -9.95 -4.64
N VAL A 220 27.26 -10.69 -4.42
CA VAL A 220 27.45 -11.58 -3.26
C VAL A 220 27.34 -10.78 -1.96
N ILE A 221 28.06 -9.68 -1.83
CA ILE A 221 28.07 -8.84 -0.62
C ILE A 221 26.66 -8.29 -0.35
N THR A 222 25.97 -7.77 -1.37
CA THR A 222 24.63 -7.23 -1.23
C THR A 222 23.63 -8.31 -0.77
N ALA A 223 23.69 -9.48 -1.41
CA ALA A 223 22.82 -10.61 -1.06
C ALA A 223 23.08 -11.14 0.37
N GLN A 224 24.35 -11.27 0.77
CA GLN A 224 24.73 -11.70 2.13
C GLN A 224 24.27 -10.71 3.19
N ASN A 225 24.40 -9.40 2.93
CA ASN A 225 23.90 -8.36 3.83
C ASN A 225 22.38 -8.46 4.00
N ALA A 226 21.64 -8.64 2.91
CA ALA A 226 20.19 -8.79 2.95
C ALA A 226 19.74 -10.03 3.77
N ILE A 227 20.44 -11.16 3.60
CA ILE A 227 20.17 -12.41 4.38
C ILE A 227 20.47 -12.19 5.86
N ARG A 228 21.56 -11.51 6.21
CA ARG A 228 21.92 -11.20 7.59
C ARG A 228 20.90 -10.28 8.25
N ASP A 229 20.47 -9.23 7.55
CA ASP A 229 19.59 -8.21 8.10
C ASP A 229 18.11 -8.69 8.16
N TYR A 230 17.72 -9.61 7.26
CA TYR A 230 16.35 -10.17 7.16
C TYR A 230 16.35 -11.71 7.05
N PRO A 231 16.76 -12.44 8.10
CA PRO A 231 17.01 -13.89 8.03
C PRO A 231 15.77 -14.75 7.80
N TYR A 232 14.58 -14.18 8.03
CA TYR A 232 13.29 -14.87 7.88
C TYR A 232 12.54 -14.48 6.61
N SER A 233 13.16 -13.69 5.73
CA SER A 233 12.49 -13.28 4.48
C SER A 233 12.28 -14.46 3.53
N LYS A 234 11.16 -14.42 2.82
CA LYS A 234 10.84 -15.35 1.74
C LYS A 234 11.82 -15.30 0.57
N PHE A 235 12.59 -14.22 0.44
CA PHE A 235 13.62 -14.06 -0.62
C PHE A 235 14.95 -14.72 -0.27
N LYS A 236 15.08 -15.32 0.91
CA LYS A 236 16.35 -15.90 1.38
C LYS A 236 16.88 -16.99 0.45
N GLU A 237 16.00 -17.90 -0.01
CA GLU A 237 16.37 -18.95 -0.97
C GLU A 237 16.83 -18.36 -2.32
N ASP A 238 16.10 -17.37 -2.84
CA ASP A 238 16.42 -16.71 -4.11
C ASP A 238 17.76 -15.96 -4.03
N LEU A 239 18.05 -15.31 -2.87
CA LEU A 239 19.33 -14.65 -2.61
C LEU A 239 20.49 -15.65 -2.53
N ASN A 240 20.34 -16.77 -1.82
CA ASN A 240 21.39 -17.79 -1.75
C ASN A 240 21.69 -18.42 -3.12
N MET A 241 20.65 -18.65 -3.92
CA MET A 241 20.87 -19.11 -5.30
C MET A 241 21.57 -18.06 -6.15
N LEU A 242 21.26 -16.78 -5.95
CA LEU A 242 21.94 -15.69 -6.66
C LEU A 242 23.42 -15.59 -6.26
N ILE A 243 23.76 -15.81 -4.98
CA ILE A 243 25.15 -15.89 -4.49
C ILE A 243 25.90 -17.02 -5.19
N LEU A 244 25.33 -18.22 -5.22
CA LEU A 244 25.94 -19.38 -5.90
C LEU A 244 26.23 -19.07 -7.38
N LYS A 245 25.27 -18.47 -8.08
CA LYS A 245 25.42 -18.07 -9.49
C LYS A 245 26.51 -17.00 -9.66
N ALA A 246 26.53 -16.00 -8.79
CA ALA A 246 27.52 -14.92 -8.87
C ALA A 246 28.94 -15.44 -8.63
N ARG A 247 29.14 -16.32 -7.65
CA ARG A 247 30.46 -16.95 -7.42
C ARG A 247 30.88 -17.82 -8.60
N TYR A 248 29.95 -18.55 -9.21
CA TYR A 248 30.21 -19.36 -10.40
C TYR A 248 30.66 -18.51 -11.60
N GLU A 249 29.92 -17.44 -11.90
CA GLU A 249 30.30 -16.51 -12.99
C GLU A 249 31.64 -15.82 -12.69
N GLU A 250 31.85 -15.42 -11.45
CA GLU A 250 33.12 -14.85 -11.02
C GLU A 250 34.30 -15.83 -11.23
N ALA A 251 34.13 -17.11 -10.93
CA ALA A 251 35.15 -18.14 -11.17
C ALA A 251 35.42 -18.32 -12.66
N ILE A 252 34.38 -18.39 -13.50
CA ILE A 252 34.53 -18.53 -14.96
C ILE A 252 35.35 -17.39 -15.58
N TYR A 253 35.07 -16.15 -15.16
CA TYR A 253 35.74 -14.96 -15.73
C TYR A 253 37.02 -14.54 -14.99
N SER A 254 37.53 -15.37 -14.08
CA SER A 254 38.74 -15.10 -13.37
C SER A 254 39.98 -15.39 -14.21
N VAL A 255 41.10 -14.77 -13.83
CA VAL A 255 42.44 -15.17 -14.32
C VAL A 255 42.75 -16.60 -13.88
N GLU A 256 43.50 -17.35 -14.72
CA GLU A 256 43.74 -18.77 -14.55
C GLU A 256 44.27 -19.12 -13.15
N GLU A 257 45.20 -18.31 -12.62
CA GLU A 257 45.80 -18.54 -11.30
C GLU A 257 44.82 -18.47 -10.12
N LYS A 258 43.62 -17.90 -10.32
CA LYS A 258 42.59 -17.79 -9.28
C LYS A 258 41.39 -18.71 -9.54
N GLN A 259 41.33 -19.34 -10.69
CA GLN A 259 40.14 -20.10 -11.08
C GLN A 259 39.89 -21.30 -10.15
N GLU A 260 40.93 -22.08 -9.85
CA GLU A 260 40.80 -23.28 -9.02
C GLU A 260 40.26 -22.94 -7.62
N ASP A 261 40.84 -21.93 -6.94
CA ASP A 261 40.38 -21.52 -5.62
C ASP A 261 38.92 -21.03 -5.65
N ARG A 262 38.57 -20.23 -6.66
CA ARG A 262 37.18 -19.76 -6.82
C ARG A 262 36.20 -20.86 -7.14
N PHE A 263 36.58 -21.87 -7.91
CA PHE A 263 35.71 -23.04 -8.12
C PHE A 263 35.55 -23.88 -6.85
N ARG A 264 36.52 -23.91 -5.95
CA ARG A 264 36.36 -24.49 -4.61
C ARG A 264 35.33 -23.72 -3.80
N ASP A 265 35.36 -22.38 -3.81
CA ASP A 265 34.34 -21.55 -3.17
C ASP A 265 32.96 -21.81 -3.73
N VAL A 266 32.81 -22.04 -5.05
CA VAL A 266 31.53 -22.44 -5.68
C VAL A 266 31.02 -23.79 -5.16
N ILE A 267 31.90 -24.76 -4.99
CA ILE A 267 31.58 -26.09 -4.45
C ILE A 267 31.09 -25.97 -3.01
N ASP A 268 31.77 -25.17 -2.18
CA ASP A 268 31.38 -24.95 -0.78
C ASP A 268 30.01 -24.23 -0.70
N GLU A 269 29.80 -23.23 -1.55
CA GLU A 269 28.51 -22.52 -1.65
C GLU A 269 27.37 -23.45 -2.11
N TYR A 270 27.64 -24.37 -3.07
CA TYR A 270 26.67 -25.36 -3.48
C TYR A 270 26.26 -26.28 -2.32
N TYR A 271 27.21 -26.79 -1.54
CA TYR A 271 26.89 -27.64 -0.40
C TYR A 271 26.14 -26.88 0.68
N SER A 272 26.50 -25.63 0.92
CA SER A 272 25.76 -24.74 1.83
C SER A 272 24.30 -24.58 1.37
N PHE A 273 24.11 -24.28 0.09
CA PHE A 273 22.78 -24.11 -0.51
C PHE A 273 21.92 -25.36 -0.44
N ILE A 274 22.45 -26.53 -0.87
CA ILE A 274 21.64 -27.74 -0.93
C ILE A 274 21.34 -28.34 0.46
N ASN A 275 22.22 -28.10 1.44
CA ASN A 275 21.98 -28.49 2.83
C ASN A 275 20.88 -27.64 3.47
N GLU A 276 20.84 -26.35 3.19
CA GLU A 276 19.79 -25.46 3.71
C GLU A 276 18.46 -25.66 2.97
N TYR A 277 18.51 -25.95 1.65
CA TYR A 277 17.31 -26.08 0.79
C TYR A 277 17.29 -27.42 0.02
N PRO A 278 17.15 -28.57 0.70
CA PRO A 278 17.23 -29.89 0.03
C PRO A 278 16.12 -30.15 -0.99
N GLN A 279 15.01 -29.40 -0.91
CA GLN A 279 13.88 -29.50 -1.85
C GLN A 279 13.70 -28.22 -2.69
N SER A 280 14.79 -27.47 -2.88
CA SER A 280 14.77 -26.22 -3.63
C SER A 280 14.25 -26.38 -5.06
N LYS A 281 13.46 -25.40 -5.51
CA LYS A 281 13.10 -25.22 -6.93
C LYS A 281 14.33 -25.08 -7.84
N TYR A 282 15.46 -24.66 -7.27
CA TYR A 282 16.73 -24.43 -7.95
C TYR A 282 17.70 -25.62 -7.89
N ALA A 283 17.35 -26.74 -7.23
CA ALA A 283 18.25 -27.86 -7.01
C ALA A 283 18.93 -28.38 -8.30
N LYS A 284 18.19 -28.46 -9.41
CA LYS A 284 18.72 -28.88 -10.71
C LYS A 284 19.73 -27.88 -11.31
N GLU A 285 19.50 -26.59 -11.13
CA GLU A 285 20.38 -25.53 -11.60
C GLU A 285 21.66 -25.51 -10.75
N ALA A 286 21.53 -25.57 -9.43
CA ALA A 286 22.64 -25.67 -8.50
C ALA A 286 23.52 -26.89 -8.77
N GLN A 287 22.91 -28.06 -9.03
CA GLN A 287 23.63 -29.29 -9.37
C GLN A 287 24.47 -29.14 -10.64
N LYS A 288 23.94 -28.48 -11.69
CA LYS A 288 24.72 -28.23 -12.92
C LYS A 288 25.95 -27.35 -12.66
N ILE A 289 25.80 -26.33 -11.82
CA ILE A 289 26.92 -25.46 -11.42
C ILE A 289 27.99 -26.28 -10.71
N TYR A 290 27.58 -27.10 -9.74
CA TYR A 290 28.49 -28.02 -9.03
C TYR A 290 29.24 -28.98 -9.96
N GLU A 291 28.56 -29.61 -10.92
CA GLU A 291 29.17 -30.53 -11.87
C GLU A 291 30.26 -29.88 -12.73
N VAL A 292 30.05 -28.63 -13.12
CA VAL A 292 31.07 -27.87 -13.87
C VAL A 292 32.25 -27.47 -12.95
N ALA A 293 31.93 -26.94 -11.75
CA ALA A 293 32.92 -26.52 -10.79
C ALA A 293 33.83 -27.69 -10.35
N SER A 294 33.25 -28.85 -10.07
CA SER A 294 33.98 -30.06 -9.67
C SER A 294 34.97 -30.56 -10.71
N LYS A 295 34.65 -30.45 -12.01
CA LYS A 295 35.58 -30.78 -13.08
C LYS A 295 36.77 -29.85 -13.12
N LYS A 296 36.54 -28.55 -12.90
CA LYS A 296 37.57 -27.50 -12.93
C LYS A 296 38.56 -27.54 -11.77
N VAL A 297 38.22 -28.20 -10.66
CA VAL A 297 39.11 -28.42 -9.49
C VAL A 297 39.87 -29.74 -9.59
N ASN A 298 39.33 -30.73 -10.35
CA ASN A 298 39.93 -32.06 -10.47
C ASN A 298 40.79 -32.27 -11.74
N ASP A 299 40.75 -31.29 -12.68
CA ASP A 299 41.57 -31.25 -13.86
C ASP A 299 42.89 -30.50 -13.57
#